data_c49d0ea824146eae197f7b018cbd6a8f
#
_entry.id   c49d0ea824146eae197f7b018cbd6a8f
#
_cell.length_a   1.000
_cell.length_b   1.000
_cell.length_c   1.000
_cell.angle_alpha   90.00
_cell.angle_beta   90.00
_cell.angle_gamma   90.00
#
_symmetry.space_group_name_H-M   'P 1'
#
loop_
_entity.id
_entity.type
_entity.pdbx_description
1 polymer ?
#
loop_
_entity_poly.entity_id
_entity_poly.type
_entity_poly.pdbx_seq_one_letter_code
_entity_poly.pdbx_strand_id
1 'polypeptide(L)'
;MRMKFNKPIQLLAISAASLAAAFFLSACATLTVDFVYVSSARAAGPNGYGEIDVFEINSQSGRMRQIPTSPFPSGGRNPVAEAVSPDQADLYVINRDDNSIVQFVIGTDGKLYPQNTINTPGVFPIAVSVNAGYLYVVDTFQPLPTCTPASPCSGSVAVFPILTASQAGALKPAQPANTLGSPLVNAALNVNYWPLSFSGPAASDIFVPTAVTTAPSGPYVYVAGYDSNTGRGYVFGFTTGSDGTLTAIPNFPIQVGTLPSAITSDPSGNYLYITDSTQSVIYGYQISGGSLTALSGSPFPSGSMPSAIVVDKSGKFAFVTNAQESNLAVYSISSGSLSRMGSYATGTQPVAVGIDPSLNEYVYTANFLGNNVTGFKLSTTDGSLLNSQFSPSAANANPTAVAAITHNGQKK
;
A
#
# COMPACT_ATOMS: atom_id res chain seq x y z
N MET A 1 -18.60 69.83 25.14
CA MET A 1 -17.91 69.00 26.13
C MET A 1 -17.04 68.00 25.41
N ARG A 2 -15.71 68.24 25.32
CA ARG A 2 -14.75 67.31 24.62
C ARG A 2 -14.13 66.40 25.67
N MET A 3 -14.48 65.11 25.61
CA MET A 3 -13.79 64.08 26.43
C MET A 3 -12.36 63.88 25.90
N LYS A 4 -11.37 64.20 26.74
CA LYS A 4 -9.97 63.83 26.51
C LYS A 4 -9.77 62.42 27.00
N PHE A 5 -9.59 61.49 26.10
CA PHE A 5 -9.13 60.14 26.45
C PHE A 5 -7.64 60.18 26.81
N ASN A 6 -7.32 59.65 27.95
CA ASN A 6 -5.94 59.57 28.48
C ASN A 6 -5.12 58.60 27.61
N LYS A 7 -3.92 59.05 27.20
CA LYS A 7 -2.96 58.25 26.40
C LYS A 7 -2.71 56.79 26.87
N PRO A 8 -2.71 56.47 28.18
CA PRO A 8 -2.48 55.09 28.61
C PRO A 8 -3.64 54.14 28.22
N ILE A 9 -4.87 54.61 28.12
CA ILE A 9 -6.02 53.78 27.74
C ILE A 9 -5.98 53.41 26.26
N GLN A 10 -5.48 54.28 25.40
CA GLN A 10 -5.32 54.00 23.95
C GLN A 10 -4.21 52.96 23.72
N LEU A 11 -3.12 52.98 24.45
CA LEU A 11 -2.05 51.96 24.34
C LEU A 11 -2.50 50.58 24.84
N LEU A 12 -3.30 50.50 25.90
CA LEU A 12 -3.86 49.24 26.37
C LEU A 12 -4.89 48.66 25.38
N ALA A 13 -5.72 49.50 24.74
CA ALA A 13 -6.70 49.02 23.75
C ALA A 13 -6.02 48.51 22.47
N ILE A 14 -4.92 49.14 22.02
CA ILE A 14 -4.16 48.73 20.85
C ILE A 14 -3.41 47.40 21.14
N SER A 15 -2.84 47.25 22.34
CA SER A 15 -2.14 46.00 22.74
C SER A 15 -3.11 44.82 22.92
N ALA A 16 -4.33 45.08 23.45
CA ALA A 16 -5.36 44.02 23.56
C ALA A 16 -5.92 43.59 22.19
N ALA A 17 -6.10 44.53 21.25
CA ALA A 17 -6.55 44.22 19.90
C ALA A 17 -5.47 43.45 19.10
N SER A 18 -4.19 43.78 19.26
CA SER A 18 -3.09 43.06 18.59
C SER A 18 -2.87 41.66 19.20
N LEU A 19 -3.04 41.47 20.53
CA LEU A 19 -3.00 40.14 21.14
C LEU A 19 -4.20 39.27 20.70
N ALA A 20 -5.42 39.84 20.65
CA ALA A 20 -6.60 39.14 20.16
C ALA A 20 -6.45 38.72 18.69
N ALA A 21 -5.91 39.62 17.83
CA ALA A 21 -5.63 39.30 16.43
C ALA A 21 -4.55 38.18 16.27
N ALA A 22 -3.53 38.18 17.14
CA ALA A 22 -2.51 37.12 17.14
C ALA A 22 -3.09 35.77 17.60
N PHE A 23 -4.01 35.75 18.57
CA PHE A 23 -4.72 34.53 18.98
C PHE A 23 -5.67 34.01 17.90
N PHE A 24 -6.34 34.88 17.14
CA PHE A 24 -7.21 34.46 16.03
C PHE A 24 -6.42 33.99 14.80
N LEU A 25 -5.20 34.50 14.59
CA LEU A 25 -4.34 34.04 13.49
C LEU A 25 -3.64 32.70 13.82
N SER A 26 -3.39 32.41 15.09
CA SER A 26 -2.84 31.10 15.48
C SER A 26 -3.88 29.97 15.53
N ALA A 27 -5.18 30.29 15.61
CA ALA A 27 -6.27 29.33 15.67
C ALA A 27 -6.69 28.76 14.30
N CYS A 28 -6.09 29.23 13.19
CA CYS A 28 -6.41 28.78 11.83
C CYS A 28 -5.26 28.04 11.12
N ALA A 29 -4.20 27.67 11.82
CA ALA A 29 -3.20 26.77 11.26
C ALA A 29 -3.82 25.36 11.20
N THR A 30 -4.42 25.02 10.09
CA THR A 30 -4.83 23.64 9.80
C THR A 30 -3.57 22.79 9.76
N LEU A 31 -3.40 21.93 10.76
CA LEU A 31 -2.24 21.04 10.83
C LEU A 31 -2.42 19.92 9.82
N THR A 32 -1.51 19.78 8.88
CA THR A 32 -1.42 18.60 8.03
C THR A 32 -0.93 17.43 8.89
N VAL A 33 -1.66 16.31 8.90
CA VAL A 33 -1.29 15.12 9.67
C VAL A 33 -0.69 14.03 8.81
N ASP A 34 -1.16 13.90 7.55
CA ASP A 34 -0.75 12.87 6.62
C ASP A 34 -0.48 13.45 5.24
N PHE A 35 0.29 12.69 4.43
CA PHE A 35 0.26 12.76 2.98
C PHE A 35 -0.23 11.43 2.43
N VAL A 36 -1.09 11.51 1.42
CA VAL A 36 -1.64 10.35 0.70
C VAL A 36 -1.17 10.40 -0.74
N TYR A 37 -0.57 9.33 -1.19
CA TYR A 37 -0.11 9.10 -2.55
C TYR A 37 -1.09 8.19 -3.25
N VAL A 38 -1.42 8.50 -4.50
CA VAL A 38 -2.38 7.75 -5.30
C VAL A 38 -1.84 7.60 -6.70
N SER A 39 -1.40 6.40 -7.02
CA SER A 39 -0.95 6.08 -8.37
C SER A 39 -2.13 5.86 -9.30
N SER A 40 -2.09 6.47 -10.49
CA SER A 40 -3.13 6.40 -11.52
C SER A 40 -2.56 5.87 -12.84
N ALA A 41 -3.20 4.81 -13.36
CA ALA A 41 -2.67 4.05 -14.50
C ALA A 41 -2.81 4.76 -15.85
N ARG A 42 -3.76 5.69 -15.99
CA ARG A 42 -4.00 6.37 -17.28
C ARG A 42 -2.83 7.26 -17.63
N ALA A 43 -2.27 7.02 -18.81
CA ALA A 43 -1.25 7.87 -19.39
C ALA A 43 -1.78 9.28 -19.67
N ALA A 44 -1.38 10.26 -18.87
CA ALA A 44 -1.79 11.66 -19.02
C ALA A 44 -0.60 12.57 -19.34
N GLY A 45 0.61 12.13 -19.10
CA GLY A 45 1.84 12.89 -19.23
C GLY A 45 2.65 12.60 -20.49
N PRO A 46 3.77 13.30 -20.68
CA PRO A 46 4.79 12.98 -21.68
C PRO A 46 5.22 11.51 -21.55
N ASN A 47 5.53 10.87 -22.65
CA ASN A 47 5.97 9.46 -22.72
C ASN A 47 4.89 8.41 -22.38
N GLY A 48 3.62 8.80 -22.16
CA GLY A 48 2.57 7.87 -21.77
C GLY A 48 2.71 7.31 -20.35
N TYR A 49 3.43 8.00 -19.48
CA TYR A 49 3.58 7.61 -18.08
C TYR A 49 2.27 7.81 -17.30
N GLY A 50 2.08 7.00 -16.27
CA GLY A 50 1.06 7.24 -15.27
C GLY A 50 1.46 8.40 -14.35
N GLU A 51 0.57 8.73 -13.43
CA GLU A 51 0.74 9.86 -12.52
C GLU A 51 0.49 9.44 -11.08
N ILE A 52 1.06 10.23 -10.16
CA ILE A 52 0.87 10.09 -8.71
C ILE A 52 0.26 11.37 -8.19
N ASP A 53 -0.99 11.31 -7.79
CA ASP A 53 -1.63 12.40 -7.07
C ASP A 53 -1.17 12.40 -5.61
N VAL A 54 -0.87 13.57 -5.06
CA VAL A 54 -0.45 13.73 -3.67
C VAL A 54 -1.40 14.68 -2.96
N PHE A 55 -1.98 14.19 -1.87
CA PHE A 55 -2.91 14.94 -1.03
C PHE A 55 -2.34 15.15 0.37
N GLU A 56 -2.47 16.36 0.88
CA GLU A 56 -2.30 16.66 2.30
C GLU A 56 -3.63 16.50 3.04
N ILE A 57 -3.59 16.00 4.26
CA ILE A 57 -4.77 15.69 5.06
C ILE A 57 -4.88 16.65 6.24
N ASN A 58 -6.04 17.28 6.36
CA ASN A 58 -6.35 18.17 7.47
C ASN A 58 -6.66 17.36 8.75
N SER A 59 -5.98 17.65 9.86
CA SER A 59 -6.09 16.93 11.13
C SER A 59 -7.47 16.93 11.78
N GLN A 60 -8.30 17.92 11.51
CA GLN A 60 -9.60 18.06 12.16
C GLN A 60 -10.74 17.44 11.33
N SER A 61 -10.70 17.70 10.03
CA SER A 61 -11.81 17.35 9.13
C SER A 61 -11.53 16.15 8.22
N GLY A 62 -10.28 15.67 8.18
CA GLY A 62 -9.83 14.66 7.22
C GLY A 62 -9.88 15.13 5.76
N ARG A 63 -10.15 16.43 5.52
CA ARG A 63 -10.21 16.96 4.16
C ARG A 63 -8.90 16.70 3.43
N MET A 64 -9.00 16.06 2.28
CA MET A 64 -7.91 15.90 1.34
C MET A 64 -7.78 17.11 0.45
N ARG A 65 -6.59 17.68 0.35
CA ARG A 65 -6.25 18.76 -0.56
C ARG A 65 -5.01 18.38 -1.36
N GLN A 66 -5.11 18.41 -2.67
CA GLN A 66 -3.97 18.14 -3.53
C GLN A 66 -2.90 19.21 -3.32
N ILE A 67 -1.63 18.81 -3.15
CA ILE A 67 -0.53 19.74 -2.99
C ILE A 67 -0.27 20.49 -4.32
N PRO A 68 0.24 21.74 -4.30
CA PRO A 68 0.33 22.57 -5.50
C PRO A 68 1.16 22.00 -6.64
N THR A 69 2.10 21.10 -6.36
CA THR A 69 3.00 20.50 -7.36
C THR A 69 2.50 19.15 -7.88
N SER A 70 1.43 18.61 -7.32
CA SER A 70 0.78 17.38 -7.78
C SER A 70 -0.01 17.64 -9.07
N PRO A 71 -0.13 16.64 -9.98
CA PRO A 71 0.43 15.28 -9.89
C PRO A 71 1.92 15.20 -10.27
N PHE A 72 2.55 14.10 -9.86
CA PHE A 72 3.93 13.75 -10.24
C PHE A 72 3.91 12.61 -11.27
N PRO A 73 4.79 12.60 -12.29
CA PRO A 73 4.94 11.43 -13.16
C PRO A 73 5.38 10.21 -12.37
N SER A 74 4.77 9.04 -12.62
CA SER A 74 5.16 7.77 -11.98
C SER A 74 6.51 7.24 -12.46
N GLY A 75 7.08 7.85 -13.50
CA GLY A 75 8.35 7.45 -14.10
C GLY A 75 8.26 6.22 -15.00
N GLY A 76 7.05 5.71 -15.27
CA GLY A 76 6.80 4.61 -16.17
C GLY A 76 5.33 4.46 -16.53
N ARG A 77 5.03 3.50 -17.42
CA ARG A 77 3.68 3.26 -17.93
C ARG A 77 2.91 2.29 -17.03
N ASN A 78 1.64 2.61 -16.84
CA ASN A 78 0.69 1.77 -16.11
C ASN A 78 1.18 1.42 -14.68
N PRO A 79 1.32 2.41 -13.76
CA PRO A 79 1.59 2.12 -12.36
C PRO A 79 0.42 1.32 -11.77
N VAL A 80 0.71 0.21 -11.09
CA VAL A 80 -0.30 -0.74 -10.60
C VAL A 80 -0.22 -0.99 -9.11
N ALA A 81 0.92 -0.74 -8.50
CA ALA A 81 1.15 -0.93 -7.08
C ALA A 81 2.16 0.08 -6.55
N GLU A 82 2.05 0.40 -5.28
CA GLU A 82 3.01 1.24 -4.58
C GLU A 82 3.20 0.78 -3.14
N ALA A 83 4.37 1.06 -2.57
CA ALA A 83 4.68 0.78 -1.18
C ALA A 83 5.56 1.89 -0.60
N VAL A 84 5.33 2.24 0.65
CA VAL A 84 6.13 3.19 1.41
C VAL A 84 7.17 2.42 2.22
N SER A 85 8.41 2.92 2.29
CA SER A 85 9.44 2.35 3.16
C SER A 85 9.01 2.40 4.64
N PRO A 86 9.47 1.47 5.50
CA PRO A 86 9.08 1.44 6.92
C PRO A 86 9.41 2.72 7.70
N ASP A 87 10.43 3.47 7.28
CA ASP A 87 10.80 4.78 7.84
C ASP A 87 10.03 5.95 7.21
N GLN A 88 9.12 5.66 6.26
CA GLN A 88 8.30 6.63 5.53
C GLN A 88 9.10 7.67 4.72
N ALA A 89 10.34 7.38 4.39
CA ALA A 89 11.22 8.28 3.64
C ALA A 89 11.12 8.10 2.13
N ASP A 90 10.72 6.90 1.68
CA ASP A 90 10.68 6.53 0.27
C ASP A 90 9.33 5.95 -0.15
N LEU A 91 8.93 6.27 -1.38
CA LEU A 91 7.82 5.64 -2.09
C LEU A 91 8.39 4.82 -3.26
N TYR A 92 8.02 3.55 -3.34
CA TYR A 92 8.32 2.65 -4.45
C TYR A 92 7.08 2.47 -5.31
N VAL A 93 7.17 2.81 -6.59
CA VAL A 93 6.06 2.70 -7.56
C VAL A 93 6.40 1.66 -8.61
N ILE A 94 5.48 0.72 -8.81
CA ILE A 94 5.65 -0.39 -9.74
C ILE A 94 4.92 -0.04 -11.03
N ASN A 95 5.68 0.08 -12.14
CA ASN A 95 5.15 0.38 -13.46
C ASN A 95 5.13 -0.91 -14.29
N ARG A 96 3.92 -1.45 -14.49
CA ARG A 96 3.69 -2.77 -15.07
C ARG A 96 4.22 -2.89 -16.49
N ASP A 97 3.89 -1.94 -17.36
CA ASP A 97 4.14 -2.06 -18.80
C ASP A 97 5.60 -1.74 -19.18
N ASP A 98 6.37 -1.17 -18.25
CA ASP A 98 7.80 -0.91 -18.40
C ASP A 98 8.67 -1.88 -17.60
N ASN A 99 8.06 -2.82 -16.86
CA ASN A 99 8.76 -3.77 -15.99
C ASN A 99 9.73 -3.05 -15.05
N SER A 100 9.30 -1.98 -14.41
CA SER A 100 10.18 -1.11 -13.64
C SER A 100 9.62 -0.74 -12.26
N ILE A 101 10.54 -0.47 -11.36
CA ILE A 101 10.32 0.11 -10.04
C ILE A 101 10.95 1.49 -10.06
N VAL A 102 10.20 2.52 -9.71
CA VAL A 102 10.74 3.87 -9.49
C VAL A 102 10.72 4.17 -8.00
N GLN A 103 11.89 4.48 -7.45
CA GLN A 103 12.07 4.97 -6.10
C GLN A 103 11.97 6.49 -6.09
N PHE A 104 11.11 7.02 -5.24
CA PHE A 104 11.01 8.44 -4.94
C PHE A 104 11.38 8.69 -3.48
N VAL A 105 12.20 9.71 -3.23
CA VAL A 105 12.33 10.27 -1.89
C VAL A 105 11.14 11.17 -1.62
N ILE A 106 10.56 11.04 -0.45
CA ILE A 106 9.44 11.84 0.02
C ILE A 106 9.98 13.06 0.78
N GLY A 107 9.65 14.26 0.30
CA GLY A 107 10.00 15.50 0.99
C GLY A 107 9.11 15.76 2.21
N THR A 108 9.59 16.56 3.15
CA THR A 108 8.82 16.96 4.34
C THR A 108 7.53 17.72 4.02
N ASP A 109 7.40 18.21 2.80
CA ASP A 109 6.22 18.86 2.23
C ASP A 109 5.35 17.91 1.37
N GLY A 110 5.62 16.62 1.43
CA GLY A 110 4.93 15.57 0.69
C GLY A 110 5.34 15.43 -0.78
N LYS A 111 6.21 16.29 -1.30
CA LYS A 111 6.68 16.20 -2.69
C LYS A 111 7.49 14.94 -2.95
N LEU A 112 7.39 14.45 -4.17
CA LEU A 112 8.14 13.30 -4.64
C LEU A 112 9.34 13.72 -5.49
N TYR A 113 10.50 13.15 -5.14
CA TYR A 113 11.77 13.38 -5.85
C TYR A 113 12.26 12.04 -6.41
N PRO A 114 12.19 11.80 -7.74
CA PRO A 114 12.65 10.55 -8.34
C PRO A 114 14.15 10.37 -8.12
N GLN A 115 14.55 9.20 -7.66
CA GLN A 115 15.94 8.88 -7.33
C GLN A 115 16.51 7.80 -8.24
N ASN A 116 15.83 6.68 -8.33
CA ASN A 116 16.34 5.50 -9.01
C ASN A 116 15.20 4.78 -9.76
N THR A 117 15.53 4.24 -10.92
CA THR A 117 14.65 3.36 -11.69
C THR A 117 15.38 2.05 -11.92
N ILE A 118 14.79 0.94 -11.46
CA ILE A 118 15.34 -0.41 -11.59
C ILE A 118 14.32 -1.27 -12.32
N ASN A 119 14.78 -2.07 -13.29
CA ASN A 119 13.91 -3.02 -13.95
C ASN A 119 13.70 -4.26 -13.06
N THR A 120 12.46 -4.78 -13.05
CA THR A 120 12.20 -6.11 -12.51
C THR A 120 12.76 -7.17 -13.47
N PRO A 121 13.23 -8.29 -12.94
CA PRO A 121 13.73 -9.36 -13.83
C PRO A 121 12.61 -10.03 -14.62
N GLY A 122 11.41 -10.13 -14.05
CA GLY A 122 10.23 -10.72 -14.70
C GLY A 122 9.48 -9.74 -15.60
N VAL A 123 8.32 -10.17 -16.08
CA VAL A 123 7.48 -9.40 -16.99
C VAL A 123 6.13 -9.12 -16.33
N PHE A 124 5.67 -7.89 -16.46
CA PHE A 124 4.43 -7.37 -15.88
C PHE A 124 4.38 -7.51 -14.36
N PRO A 125 5.20 -6.75 -13.61
CA PRO A 125 5.09 -6.65 -12.17
C PRO A 125 3.71 -6.13 -11.77
N ILE A 126 3.11 -6.74 -10.74
CA ILE A 126 1.71 -6.45 -10.36
C ILE A 126 1.52 -6.14 -8.88
N ALA A 127 2.42 -6.55 -8.01
CA ALA A 127 2.30 -6.30 -6.58
C ALA A 127 3.66 -6.13 -5.93
N VAL A 128 3.67 -5.41 -4.82
CA VAL A 128 4.86 -5.08 -4.05
C VAL A 128 4.57 -5.16 -2.56
N SER A 129 5.53 -5.66 -1.80
CA SER A 129 5.54 -5.59 -0.35
C SER A 129 6.93 -5.20 0.14
N VAL A 130 7.00 -4.51 1.26
CA VAL A 130 8.25 -4.00 1.82
C VAL A 130 8.39 -4.40 3.28
N ASN A 131 9.61 -4.71 3.70
CA ASN A 131 10.00 -4.81 5.10
C ASN A 131 11.23 -3.94 5.37
N ALA A 132 11.80 -4.01 6.57
CA ALA A 132 12.90 -3.14 6.99
C ALA A 132 14.18 -3.24 6.14
N GLY A 133 14.36 -4.30 5.36
CA GLY A 133 15.59 -4.53 4.59
C GLY A 133 15.40 -4.84 3.12
N TYR A 134 14.19 -5.21 2.72
CA TYR A 134 13.94 -5.74 1.39
C TYR A 134 12.60 -5.29 0.81
N LEU A 135 12.59 -5.08 -0.50
CA LEU A 135 11.40 -4.91 -1.33
C LEU A 135 11.16 -6.21 -2.11
N TYR A 136 9.95 -6.73 -2.05
CA TYR A 136 9.51 -7.94 -2.76
C TYR A 136 8.55 -7.52 -3.85
N VAL A 137 8.86 -7.89 -5.10
CA VAL A 137 8.01 -7.60 -6.25
C VAL A 137 7.62 -8.91 -6.91
N VAL A 138 6.35 -9.08 -7.24
CA VAL A 138 5.88 -10.23 -7.99
C VAL A 138 5.59 -9.84 -9.43
N ASP A 139 6.20 -10.60 -10.33
CA ASP A 139 6.02 -10.47 -11.78
C ASP A 139 5.03 -11.53 -12.27
N THR A 140 4.16 -11.16 -13.20
CA THR A 140 3.16 -12.07 -13.78
C THR A 140 3.80 -13.24 -14.51
N PHE A 141 4.94 -13.00 -15.18
CA PHE A 141 5.69 -14.02 -15.91
C PHE A 141 7.16 -14.02 -15.52
N GLN A 142 7.77 -15.21 -15.52
CA GLN A 142 9.22 -15.34 -15.42
C GLN A 142 9.91 -14.71 -16.64
N PRO A 143 11.18 -14.25 -16.51
CA PRO A 143 11.93 -13.61 -17.60
C PRO A 143 12.49 -14.61 -18.62
N LEU A 144 11.70 -15.60 -19.01
CA LEU A 144 12.07 -16.57 -20.02
C LEU A 144 11.64 -16.07 -21.40
N PRO A 145 12.45 -16.23 -22.45
CA PRO A 145 12.09 -15.79 -23.82
C PRO A 145 10.82 -16.43 -24.36
N THR A 146 10.44 -17.59 -23.80
CA THR A 146 9.22 -18.33 -24.17
C THR A 146 7.98 -17.84 -23.41
N CYS A 147 8.14 -17.06 -22.32
CA CYS A 147 7.03 -16.55 -21.50
C CYS A 147 6.48 -15.25 -22.11
N THR A 148 5.31 -15.34 -22.70
CA THR A 148 4.61 -14.20 -23.28
C THR A 148 3.12 -14.27 -22.91
N PRO A 149 2.33 -13.19 -23.08
CA PRO A 149 0.88 -13.27 -22.90
C PRO A 149 0.19 -14.30 -23.79
N ALA A 150 0.77 -14.61 -24.98
CA ALA A 150 0.26 -15.63 -25.90
C ALA A 150 0.73 -17.06 -25.52
N SER A 151 1.82 -17.19 -24.77
CA SER A 151 2.35 -18.45 -24.26
C SER A 151 2.74 -18.23 -22.79
N PRO A 152 1.75 -18.19 -21.88
CA PRO A 152 2.00 -17.83 -20.48
C PRO A 152 2.84 -18.89 -19.76
N CYS A 153 3.62 -18.47 -18.79
CA CYS A 153 4.29 -19.31 -17.81
C CYS A 153 4.02 -18.77 -16.40
N SER A 154 4.38 -19.53 -15.38
CA SER A 154 4.21 -19.11 -13.99
C SER A 154 5.00 -17.82 -13.71
N GLY A 155 4.49 -17.04 -12.74
CA GLY A 155 5.14 -15.82 -12.29
C GLY A 155 6.41 -16.06 -11.47
N SER A 156 6.98 -14.97 -10.97
CA SER A 156 8.19 -14.98 -10.14
C SER A 156 8.13 -13.93 -9.03
N VAL A 157 8.99 -14.11 -8.01
CA VAL A 157 9.28 -13.11 -6.99
C VAL A 157 10.70 -12.61 -7.21
N ALA A 158 10.88 -11.29 -7.27
CA ALA A 158 12.16 -10.64 -7.20
C ALA A 158 12.34 -9.95 -5.84
N VAL A 159 13.55 -9.99 -5.30
CA VAL A 159 13.91 -9.40 -4.01
C VAL A 159 14.96 -8.33 -4.22
N PHE A 160 14.70 -7.13 -3.77
CA PHE A 160 15.59 -5.98 -3.90
C PHE A 160 16.04 -5.52 -2.51
N PRO A 161 17.34 -5.43 -2.23
CA PRO A 161 17.80 -4.91 -0.94
C PRO A 161 17.57 -3.39 -0.86
N ILE A 162 17.12 -2.94 0.30
CA ILE A 162 17.02 -1.51 0.64
C ILE A 162 18.30 -1.16 1.40
N LEU A 163 19.24 -0.52 0.71
CA LEU A 163 20.54 -0.17 1.25
C LEU A 163 20.46 1.15 2.02
N THR A 164 20.82 1.13 3.30
CA THR A 164 20.95 2.35 4.10
C THR A 164 22.18 3.16 3.68
N ALA A 165 22.23 4.45 4.02
CA ALA A 165 23.34 5.32 3.68
C ALA A 165 24.73 4.79 4.10
N SER A 166 24.81 4.06 5.22
CA SER A 166 26.03 3.41 5.70
C SER A 166 26.48 2.22 4.86
N GLN A 167 25.54 1.56 4.18
CA GLN A 167 25.81 0.41 3.31
C GLN A 167 26.05 0.82 1.86
N ALA A 168 25.51 1.96 1.45
CA ALA A 168 25.65 2.50 0.10
C ALA A 168 26.96 3.31 -0.12
N GLY A 169 27.80 3.46 0.91
CA GLY A 169 29.00 4.30 0.92
C GLY A 169 28.72 5.75 1.35
N ALA A 170 29.76 6.53 1.58
CA ALA A 170 29.65 7.91 2.06
C ALA A 170 28.90 8.78 1.04
N LEU A 171 27.59 8.94 1.25
CA LEU A 171 26.72 9.74 0.41
C LEU A 171 26.80 11.22 0.82
N LYS A 172 26.62 12.10 -0.16
CA LYS A 172 26.59 13.54 0.08
C LYS A 172 25.40 13.91 0.97
N PRO A 173 25.47 14.98 1.78
CA PRO A 173 24.44 15.36 2.77
C PRO A 173 23.02 15.59 2.22
N ALA A 174 22.83 15.61 0.89
CA ALA A 174 21.54 15.82 0.22
C ALA A 174 20.99 14.56 -0.47
N GLN A 175 21.52 13.37 -0.18
CA GLN A 175 21.07 12.13 -0.81
C GLN A 175 20.10 11.34 0.10
N PRO A 176 19.21 10.50 -0.48
CA PRO A 176 18.26 9.73 0.28
C PRO A 176 18.96 8.83 1.30
N ALA A 177 18.30 8.63 2.45
CA ALA A 177 18.80 7.74 3.48
C ALA A 177 18.85 6.28 3.03
N ASN A 178 18.02 5.91 2.04
CA ASN A 178 17.94 4.57 1.48
C ASN A 178 18.16 4.59 -0.03
N THR A 179 18.69 3.51 -0.54
CA THR A 179 18.83 3.28 -1.99
C THR A 179 18.36 1.87 -2.32
N LEU A 180 17.48 1.73 -3.30
CA LEU A 180 17.06 0.44 -3.80
C LEU A 180 18.20 -0.18 -4.59
N GLY A 181 18.66 -1.37 -4.17
CA GLY A 181 19.73 -2.13 -4.84
C GLY A 181 19.18 -2.98 -6.00
N SER A 182 20.11 -3.58 -6.76
CA SER A 182 19.77 -4.54 -7.81
C SER A 182 19.08 -5.79 -7.24
N PRO A 183 18.26 -6.51 -8.03
CA PRO A 183 17.62 -7.71 -7.57
C PRO A 183 18.64 -8.79 -7.16
N LEU A 184 18.36 -9.47 -6.05
CA LEU A 184 19.23 -10.50 -5.49
C LEU A 184 19.28 -11.75 -6.37
N VAL A 185 20.42 -12.46 -6.31
CA VAL A 185 20.61 -13.70 -7.07
C VAL A 185 20.12 -14.91 -6.26
N ASN A 186 19.27 -15.70 -6.87
CA ASN A 186 18.97 -17.05 -6.44
C ASN A 186 20.13 -17.97 -6.86
N ALA A 187 21.05 -18.24 -5.95
CA ALA A 187 22.27 -18.99 -6.26
C ALA A 187 21.99 -20.46 -6.70
N ALA A 188 20.89 -21.05 -6.26
CA ALA A 188 20.53 -22.41 -6.64
C ALA A 188 20.17 -22.55 -8.12
N LEU A 189 19.59 -21.49 -8.70
CA LEU A 189 19.17 -21.47 -10.10
C LEU A 189 20.04 -20.56 -10.96
N ASN A 190 20.96 -19.81 -10.36
CA ASN A 190 21.80 -18.79 -11.01
C ASN A 190 20.97 -17.74 -11.81
N VAL A 191 19.88 -17.27 -11.19
CA VAL A 191 18.98 -16.25 -11.71
C VAL A 191 18.69 -15.20 -10.63
N ASN A 192 18.16 -14.05 -10.99
CA ASN A 192 17.85 -12.96 -10.05
C ASN A 192 16.36 -12.89 -9.66
N TYR A 193 15.72 -14.05 -9.60
CA TYR A 193 14.33 -14.21 -9.17
C TYR A 193 14.09 -15.60 -8.57
N TRP A 194 12.95 -15.78 -7.91
CA TRP A 194 12.44 -17.06 -7.43
C TRP A 194 11.16 -17.43 -8.19
N PRO A 195 11.17 -18.53 -8.95
CA PRO A 195 10.00 -18.94 -9.72
C PRO A 195 8.86 -19.40 -8.81
N LEU A 196 7.62 -19.03 -9.17
CA LEU A 196 6.38 -19.45 -8.52
C LEU A 196 5.79 -20.67 -9.25
N SER A 197 6.58 -21.70 -9.41
CA SER A 197 6.22 -22.88 -10.19
C SER A 197 5.77 -24.03 -9.29
N PHE A 198 4.77 -24.77 -9.74
CA PHE A 198 4.37 -26.02 -9.10
C PHE A 198 5.40 -27.13 -9.35
N SER A 199 5.33 -28.18 -8.54
CA SER A 199 6.18 -29.35 -8.66
C SER A 199 5.36 -30.64 -8.75
N GLY A 200 6.01 -31.75 -9.13
CA GLY A 200 5.36 -33.04 -9.25
C GLY A 200 4.29 -33.09 -10.34
N PRO A 201 3.12 -33.69 -10.11
CA PRO A 201 2.06 -33.83 -11.12
C PRO A 201 1.51 -32.51 -11.66
N ALA A 202 1.62 -31.42 -10.88
CA ALA A 202 1.17 -30.07 -11.25
C ALA A 202 2.29 -29.23 -11.91
N ALA A 203 3.43 -29.82 -12.28
CA ALA A 203 4.56 -29.05 -12.83
C ALA A 203 4.26 -28.29 -14.14
N SER A 204 3.20 -28.69 -14.85
CA SER A 204 2.70 -28.02 -16.06
C SER A 204 1.70 -26.89 -15.77
N ASP A 205 1.24 -26.75 -14.54
CA ASP A 205 0.28 -25.73 -14.16
C ASP A 205 0.96 -24.36 -14.10
N ILE A 206 0.18 -23.33 -14.41
CA ILE A 206 0.67 -21.95 -14.56
C ILE A 206 0.13 -21.10 -13.43
N PHE A 207 0.99 -20.73 -12.51
CA PHE A 207 0.61 -19.82 -11.41
C PHE A 207 0.68 -18.36 -11.82
N VAL A 208 -0.45 -17.67 -11.74
CA VAL A 208 -0.57 -16.22 -11.95
C VAL A 208 -0.66 -15.55 -10.58
N PRO A 209 0.40 -14.87 -10.12
CA PRO A 209 0.36 -14.15 -8.86
C PRO A 209 -0.57 -12.93 -8.94
N THR A 210 -1.20 -12.57 -7.84
CA THR A 210 -2.10 -11.41 -7.72
C THR A 210 -1.67 -10.44 -6.63
N ALA A 211 -1.07 -10.95 -5.54
CA ALA A 211 -0.69 -10.13 -4.39
C ALA A 211 0.47 -10.75 -3.60
N VAL A 212 1.20 -9.92 -2.87
CA VAL A 212 2.31 -10.32 -1.99
C VAL A 212 2.25 -9.57 -0.67
N THR A 213 2.60 -10.24 0.42
CA THR A 213 2.72 -9.62 1.75
C THR A 213 3.88 -10.22 2.54
N THR A 214 4.42 -9.44 3.48
CA THR A 214 5.37 -9.90 4.50
C THR A 214 4.68 -10.00 5.85
N ALA A 215 5.09 -10.94 6.71
CA ALA A 215 4.56 -11.06 8.06
C ALA A 215 5.58 -10.59 9.10
N PRO A 216 5.24 -9.61 9.96
CA PRO A 216 6.18 -9.03 10.93
C PRO A 216 6.65 -9.99 12.03
N SER A 217 5.94 -11.11 12.27
CA SER A 217 6.32 -12.10 13.30
C SER A 217 7.57 -12.91 12.97
N GLY A 218 8.04 -12.82 11.71
CA GLY A 218 9.23 -13.54 11.25
C GLY A 218 9.60 -13.13 9.83
N PRO A 219 10.63 -13.74 9.27
CA PRO A 219 11.10 -13.40 7.93
C PRO A 219 10.24 -14.11 6.85
N TYR A 220 8.91 -14.00 6.96
CA TYR A 220 7.99 -14.71 6.08
C TYR A 220 7.45 -13.82 4.98
N VAL A 221 7.37 -14.38 3.76
CA VAL A 221 6.77 -13.76 2.57
C VAL A 221 5.73 -14.72 2.01
N TYR A 222 4.53 -14.22 1.75
CA TYR A 222 3.43 -14.98 1.16
C TYR A 222 2.98 -14.34 -0.13
N VAL A 223 2.83 -15.16 -1.17
CA VAL A 223 2.35 -14.73 -2.49
C VAL A 223 1.05 -15.47 -2.79
N ALA A 224 -0.02 -14.72 -2.97
CA ALA A 224 -1.31 -15.23 -3.38
C ALA A 224 -1.47 -15.15 -4.90
N GLY A 225 -2.26 -16.04 -5.46
CA GLY A 225 -2.59 -16.07 -6.88
C GLY A 225 -3.40 -17.31 -7.24
N TYR A 226 -3.49 -17.62 -8.51
CA TYR A 226 -4.28 -18.74 -9.00
C TYR A 226 -3.55 -19.49 -10.11
N ASP A 227 -3.89 -20.75 -10.26
CA ASP A 227 -3.51 -21.56 -11.42
C ASP A 227 -4.48 -21.28 -12.56
N SER A 228 -3.93 -20.78 -13.67
CA SER A 228 -4.73 -20.42 -14.86
C SER A 228 -5.33 -21.63 -15.59
N ASN A 229 -4.78 -22.83 -15.41
CA ASN A 229 -5.26 -24.05 -16.06
C ASN A 229 -6.47 -24.64 -15.33
N THR A 230 -6.45 -24.61 -13.98
CA THR A 230 -7.50 -25.24 -13.16
C THR A 230 -8.47 -24.24 -12.53
N GLY A 231 -8.14 -22.93 -12.51
CA GLY A 231 -8.92 -21.92 -11.84
C GLY A 231 -8.91 -22.04 -10.31
N ARG A 232 -7.89 -22.70 -9.72
CA ARG A 232 -7.75 -22.85 -8.27
C ARG A 232 -6.83 -21.81 -7.74
N GLY A 233 -7.21 -21.23 -6.60
CA GLY A 233 -6.37 -20.30 -5.86
C GLY A 233 -5.30 -21.01 -5.04
N TYR A 234 -4.15 -20.36 -4.89
CA TYR A 234 -3.02 -20.87 -4.10
C TYR A 234 -2.28 -19.74 -3.39
N VAL A 235 -1.54 -20.14 -2.35
CA VAL A 235 -0.56 -19.29 -1.67
C VAL A 235 0.78 -19.99 -1.67
N PHE A 236 1.82 -19.32 -2.13
CA PHE A 236 3.22 -19.69 -1.94
C PHE A 236 3.76 -19.04 -0.67
N GLY A 237 4.58 -19.73 0.08
CA GLY A 237 5.22 -19.24 1.30
C GLY A 237 6.73 -19.39 1.24
N PHE A 238 7.44 -18.34 1.67
CA PHE A 238 8.89 -18.30 1.71
C PHE A 238 9.38 -17.76 3.04
N THR A 239 10.56 -18.22 3.44
CA THR A 239 11.37 -17.61 4.50
C THR A 239 12.48 -16.79 3.86
N THR A 240 12.68 -15.56 4.31
CA THR A 240 13.77 -14.69 3.87
C THR A 240 15.00 -14.92 4.75
N GLY A 241 16.13 -15.26 4.17
CA GLY A 241 17.42 -15.33 4.85
C GLY A 241 17.93 -13.94 5.28
N SER A 242 18.95 -13.92 6.13
CA SER A 242 19.59 -12.66 6.54
C SER A 242 20.26 -11.90 5.37
N ASP A 243 20.55 -12.59 4.28
CA ASP A 243 21.07 -12.06 3.02
C ASP A 243 19.97 -11.72 2.00
N GLY A 244 18.70 -11.88 2.38
CA GLY A 244 17.54 -11.63 1.53
C GLY A 244 17.15 -12.77 0.61
N THR A 245 17.86 -13.89 0.59
CA THR A 245 17.52 -15.05 -0.22
C THR A 245 16.23 -15.70 0.26
N LEU A 246 15.39 -16.16 -0.69
CA LEU A 246 14.13 -16.85 -0.35
C LEU A 246 14.33 -18.37 -0.35
N THR A 247 13.79 -19.00 0.70
CA THR A 247 13.66 -20.45 0.80
C THR A 247 12.19 -20.81 0.93
N ALA A 248 11.70 -21.72 0.09
CA ALA A 248 10.30 -22.16 0.16
C ALA A 248 10.01 -22.83 1.51
N ILE A 249 8.90 -22.46 2.12
CA ILE A 249 8.41 -23.10 3.36
C ILE A 249 7.87 -24.49 2.98
N PRO A 250 8.18 -25.55 3.75
CA PRO A 250 7.65 -26.88 3.48
C PRO A 250 6.12 -26.91 3.39
N ASN A 251 5.59 -27.78 2.53
CA ASN A 251 4.16 -27.98 2.25
C ASN A 251 3.45 -26.79 1.54
N PHE A 252 4.20 -25.82 1.03
CA PHE A 252 3.66 -24.83 0.09
C PHE A 252 3.92 -25.26 -1.36
N PRO A 253 3.10 -24.80 -2.34
CA PRO A 253 1.94 -23.93 -2.15
C PRO A 253 0.74 -24.66 -1.52
N ILE A 254 -0.06 -23.92 -0.74
CA ILE A 254 -1.34 -24.41 -0.21
C ILE A 254 -2.50 -23.90 -1.10
N GLN A 255 -3.53 -24.73 -1.29
CA GLN A 255 -4.71 -24.34 -2.04
C GLN A 255 -5.59 -23.43 -1.19
N VAL A 256 -6.08 -22.32 -1.79
CA VAL A 256 -6.98 -21.33 -1.17
C VAL A 256 -7.95 -20.77 -2.21
N GLY A 257 -9.24 -21.06 -2.06
CA GLY A 257 -10.27 -20.50 -2.93
C GLY A 257 -10.09 -20.76 -4.43
N THR A 258 -10.48 -19.75 -5.21
CA THR A 258 -10.46 -19.78 -6.68
C THR A 258 -9.67 -18.62 -7.29
N LEU A 259 -9.97 -17.38 -6.88
CA LEU A 259 -9.30 -16.17 -7.40
C LEU A 259 -8.91 -15.23 -6.25
N PRO A 260 -7.82 -15.57 -5.52
CA PRO A 260 -7.24 -14.65 -4.54
C PRO A 260 -6.95 -13.29 -5.17
N SER A 261 -7.46 -12.21 -4.57
CA SER A 261 -7.34 -10.84 -5.10
C SER A 261 -6.40 -9.96 -4.31
N ALA A 262 -6.34 -10.17 -2.98
CA ALA A 262 -5.42 -9.44 -2.12
C ALA A 262 -5.01 -10.31 -0.92
N ILE A 263 -3.88 -9.97 -0.31
CA ILE A 263 -3.33 -10.66 0.85
C ILE A 263 -2.73 -9.65 1.82
N THR A 264 -2.96 -9.83 3.12
CA THR A 264 -2.35 -9.01 4.17
C THR A 264 -2.09 -9.84 5.42
N SER A 265 -1.02 -9.51 6.15
CA SER A 265 -0.85 -9.98 7.52
C SER A 265 -1.38 -8.96 8.51
N ASP A 266 -1.75 -9.39 9.71
CA ASP A 266 -2.01 -8.47 10.80
C ASP A 266 -0.68 -7.85 11.32
N PRO A 267 -0.71 -6.72 12.04
CA PRO A 267 0.50 -6.06 12.53
C PRO A 267 1.33 -6.90 13.53
N SER A 268 0.72 -7.89 14.19
CA SER A 268 1.46 -8.83 15.03
C SER A 268 2.17 -9.93 14.23
N GLY A 269 1.77 -10.12 12.96
CA GLY A 269 2.25 -11.19 12.09
C GLY A 269 1.75 -12.58 12.48
N ASN A 270 0.72 -12.68 13.34
CA ASN A 270 0.17 -13.95 13.77
C ASN A 270 -0.96 -14.45 12.87
N TYR A 271 -1.55 -13.55 12.08
CA TYR A 271 -2.69 -13.87 11.22
C TYR A 271 -2.45 -13.38 9.79
N LEU A 272 -2.97 -14.17 8.85
CA LEU A 272 -2.94 -13.86 7.42
C LEU A 272 -4.37 -13.89 6.87
N TYR A 273 -4.73 -12.87 6.09
CA TYR A 273 -6.04 -12.75 5.46
C TYR A 273 -5.89 -12.64 3.95
N ILE A 274 -6.72 -13.37 3.22
CA ILE A 274 -6.70 -13.44 1.76
C ILE A 274 -8.13 -13.27 1.27
N THR A 275 -8.37 -12.26 0.44
CA THR A 275 -9.66 -12.07 -0.21
C THR A 275 -9.77 -12.91 -1.47
N ASP A 276 -10.94 -13.47 -1.74
CA ASP A 276 -11.27 -14.17 -3.00
C ASP A 276 -12.38 -13.41 -3.72
N SER A 277 -12.03 -12.84 -4.88
CA SER A 277 -12.94 -11.97 -5.62
C SER A 277 -14.10 -12.71 -6.26
N THR A 278 -13.92 -13.98 -6.61
CA THR A 278 -14.96 -14.81 -7.25
C THR A 278 -15.92 -15.40 -6.20
N GLN A 279 -15.39 -15.84 -5.07
CA GLN A 279 -16.20 -16.46 -4.02
C GLN A 279 -16.82 -15.44 -3.06
N SER A 280 -16.36 -14.18 -3.10
CA SER A 280 -16.81 -13.11 -2.20
C SER A 280 -16.60 -13.47 -0.73
N VAL A 281 -15.40 -13.94 -0.39
CA VAL A 281 -15.01 -14.35 0.96
C VAL A 281 -13.62 -13.86 1.32
N ILE A 282 -13.28 -13.99 2.61
CA ILE A 282 -11.95 -13.74 3.16
C ILE A 282 -11.48 -15.03 3.84
N TYR A 283 -10.42 -15.63 3.34
CA TYR A 283 -9.75 -16.74 4.01
C TYR A 283 -8.84 -16.19 5.10
N GLY A 284 -8.98 -16.73 6.32
CA GLY A 284 -8.15 -16.38 7.47
C GLY A 284 -7.31 -17.55 7.92
N TYR A 285 -6.04 -17.30 8.23
CA TYR A 285 -5.09 -18.29 8.71
C TYR A 285 -4.32 -17.76 9.92
N GLN A 286 -3.98 -18.67 10.83
CA GLN A 286 -2.96 -18.44 11.84
C GLN A 286 -1.58 -18.77 11.27
N ILE A 287 -0.60 -17.89 11.51
CA ILE A 287 0.80 -18.09 11.15
C ILE A 287 1.54 -18.68 12.36
N SER A 288 2.20 -19.81 12.17
CA SER A 288 3.04 -20.42 13.19
C SER A 288 4.30 -21.02 12.55
N GLY A 289 5.48 -20.45 12.85
CA GLY A 289 6.72 -20.87 12.23
C GLY A 289 6.71 -20.77 10.70
N GLY A 290 5.94 -19.84 10.14
CA GLY A 290 5.74 -19.65 8.70
C GLY A 290 4.66 -20.55 8.09
N SER A 291 4.24 -21.60 8.77
CA SER A 291 3.13 -22.48 8.33
C SER A 291 1.78 -21.80 8.58
N LEU A 292 0.80 -22.12 7.72
CA LEU A 292 -0.55 -21.55 7.78
C LEU A 292 -1.55 -22.63 8.23
N THR A 293 -2.33 -22.30 9.27
CA THR A 293 -3.46 -23.12 9.75
C THR A 293 -4.74 -22.31 9.62
N ALA A 294 -5.75 -22.86 8.95
CA ALA A 294 -7.03 -22.17 8.77
C ALA A 294 -7.67 -21.81 10.12
N LEU A 295 -8.16 -20.58 10.24
CA LEU A 295 -8.87 -20.11 11.42
C LEU A 295 -10.25 -20.75 11.52
N SER A 296 -10.72 -20.94 12.74
CA SER A 296 -12.12 -21.36 12.97
C SER A 296 -13.09 -20.33 12.39
N GLY A 297 -14.07 -20.80 11.62
CA GLY A 297 -15.02 -19.95 10.91
C GLY A 297 -14.53 -19.39 9.56
N SER A 298 -13.27 -19.64 9.18
CA SER A 298 -12.78 -19.31 7.82
C SER A 298 -13.37 -20.29 6.79
N PRO A 299 -13.77 -19.81 5.59
CA PRO A 299 -13.72 -18.43 5.13
C PRO A 299 -14.84 -17.55 5.70
N PHE A 300 -14.53 -16.26 5.92
CA PHE A 300 -15.47 -15.25 6.38
C PHE A 300 -16.17 -14.57 5.20
N PRO A 301 -17.49 -14.27 5.28
CA PRO A 301 -18.19 -13.58 4.20
C PRO A 301 -17.62 -12.16 3.95
N SER A 302 -17.46 -11.77 2.68
CA SER A 302 -17.17 -10.39 2.26
C SER A 302 -18.33 -9.78 1.49
N GLY A 303 -18.13 -8.61 0.87
CA GLY A 303 -18.99 -8.10 -0.21
C GLY A 303 -18.54 -8.65 -1.56
N SER A 304 -19.26 -8.27 -2.62
CA SER A 304 -19.01 -8.76 -3.99
C SER A 304 -17.72 -8.21 -4.57
N MET A 305 -16.89 -9.10 -5.11
CA MET A 305 -15.58 -8.80 -5.70
C MET A 305 -14.67 -8.03 -4.73
N PRO A 306 -14.30 -8.62 -3.55
CA PRO A 306 -13.30 -8.00 -2.69
C PRO A 306 -11.98 -7.84 -3.46
N SER A 307 -11.40 -6.63 -3.41
CA SER A 307 -10.28 -6.22 -4.27
C SER A 307 -9.02 -5.88 -3.49
N ALA A 308 -9.16 -5.37 -2.27
CA ALA A 308 -8.05 -5.08 -1.38
C ALA A 308 -8.45 -5.27 0.08
N ILE A 309 -7.44 -5.53 0.94
CA ILE A 309 -7.63 -5.69 2.38
C ILE A 309 -6.44 -5.10 3.14
N VAL A 310 -6.71 -4.40 4.23
CA VAL A 310 -5.69 -3.94 5.18
C VAL A 310 -6.18 -4.15 6.60
N VAL A 311 -5.27 -4.43 7.52
CA VAL A 311 -5.53 -4.49 8.96
C VAL A 311 -4.97 -3.22 9.60
N ASP A 312 -5.72 -2.63 10.52
CA ASP A 312 -5.30 -1.43 11.25
C ASP A 312 -4.10 -1.72 12.16
N LYS A 313 -3.34 -0.68 12.51
CA LYS A 313 -2.14 -0.79 13.33
C LYS A 313 -2.38 -1.45 14.70
N SER A 314 -3.59 -1.34 15.25
CA SER A 314 -3.93 -1.97 16.52
C SER A 314 -4.25 -3.46 16.40
N GLY A 315 -4.44 -3.98 15.19
CA GLY A 315 -4.87 -5.35 14.93
C GLY A 315 -6.32 -5.64 15.31
N LYS A 316 -7.14 -4.59 15.54
CA LYS A 316 -8.53 -4.75 15.96
C LYS A 316 -9.52 -4.71 14.81
N PHE A 317 -9.17 -4.08 13.70
CA PHE A 317 -10.07 -3.86 12.58
C PHE A 317 -9.40 -4.24 11.26
N ALA A 318 -10.19 -4.85 10.37
CA ALA A 318 -9.82 -5.05 8.97
C ALA A 318 -10.78 -4.27 8.07
N PHE A 319 -10.24 -3.72 6.99
CA PHE A 319 -10.95 -2.93 5.99
C PHE A 319 -10.82 -3.62 4.64
N VAL A 320 -11.95 -3.91 4.01
CA VAL A 320 -12.02 -4.64 2.73
C VAL A 320 -12.79 -3.83 1.72
N THR A 321 -12.16 -3.50 0.61
CA THR A 321 -12.85 -2.89 -0.54
C THR A 321 -13.57 -3.94 -1.35
N ASN A 322 -14.84 -3.69 -1.69
CA ASN A 322 -15.65 -4.55 -2.52
C ASN A 322 -15.95 -3.82 -3.83
N ALA A 323 -15.22 -4.19 -4.88
CA ALA A 323 -15.18 -3.44 -6.13
C ALA A 323 -16.53 -3.37 -6.83
N GLN A 324 -17.32 -4.44 -6.83
CA GLN A 324 -18.63 -4.47 -7.48
C GLN A 324 -19.69 -3.72 -6.69
N GLU A 325 -19.59 -3.71 -5.35
CA GLU A 325 -20.55 -3.00 -4.49
C GLU A 325 -20.19 -1.52 -4.30
N SER A 326 -19.01 -1.08 -4.72
CA SER A 326 -18.51 0.28 -4.51
C SER A 326 -18.56 0.68 -3.04
N ASN A 327 -18.07 -0.19 -2.16
CA ASN A 327 -18.03 0.06 -0.73
C ASN A 327 -16.74 -0.44 -0.05
N LEU A 328 -16.54 0.04 1.17
CA LEU A 328 -15.53 -0.40 2.11
C LEU A 328 -16.24 -1.10 3.28
N ALA A 329 -16.02 -2.40 3.44
CA ALA A 329 -16.51 -3.16 4.57
C ALA A 329 -15.53 -3.13 5.73
N VAL A 330 -16.05 -3.02 6.96
CA VAL A 330 -15.25 -3.01 8.20
C VAL A 330 -15.55 -4.27 8.98
N TYR A 331 -14.51 -4.91 9.50
CA TYR A 331 -14.58 -6.10 10.36
C TYR A 331 -13.84 -5.84 11.66
N SER A 332 -14.40 -6.29 12.78
CA SER A 332 -13.64 -6.43 14.02
C SER A 332 -12.85 -7.74 13.99
N ILE A 333 -11.66 -7.72 14.62
CA ILE A 333 -10.78 -8.87 14.75
C ILE A 333 -10.73 -9.29 16.21
N SER A 334 -11.04 -10.57 16.47
CA SER A 334 -10.90 -11.16 17.79
C SER A 334 -10.24 -12.53 17.66
N SER A 335 -9.04 -12.69 18.21
CA SER A 335 -8.22 -13.91 18.07
C SER A 335 -8.12 -14.39 16.62
N GLY A 336 -7.95 -13.45 15.68
CA GLY A 336 -7.88 -13.69 14.26
C GLY A 336 -9.22 -13.85 13.54
N SER A 337 -10.30 -14.12 14.23
CA SER A 337 -11.65 -14.25 13.64
C SER A 337 -12.22 -12.90 13.24
N LEU A 338 -12.82 -12.82 12.04
CA LEU A 338 -13.41 -11.62 11.47
C LEU A 338 -14.93 -11.59 11.70
N SER A 339 -15.43 -10.47 12.23
CA SER A 339 -16.87 -10.22 12.37
C SER A 339 -17.22 -8.92 11.65
N ARG A 340 -18.12 -9.01 10.64
CA ARG A 340 -18.52 -7.83 9.86
C ARG A 340 -19.28 -6.84 10.72
N MET A 341 -18.86 -5.58 10.73
CA MET A 341 -19.46 -4.50 11.51
C MET A 341 -20.35 -3.61 10.65
N GLY A 342 -19.93 -3.30 9.43
CA GLY A 342 -20.66 -2.40 8.53
C GLY A 342 -20.00 -2.26 7.17
N SER A 343 -20.64 -1.45 6.31
CA SER A 343 -20.12 -1.07 4.99
C SER A 343 -20.38 0.41 4.77
N TYR A 344 -19.42 1.07 4.11
CA TYR A 344 -19.42 2.50 3.85
C TYR A 344 -19.22 2.74 2.35
N ALA A 345 -20.05 3.61 1.76
CA ALA A 345 -19.98 3.89 0.33
C ALA A 345 -18.64 4.56 -0.04
N THR A 346 -18.06 4.12 -1.14
CA THR A 346 -16.85 4.69 -1.76
C THR A 346 -17.19 5.31 -3.12
N GLY A 347 -16.20 5.74 -3.88
CA GLY A 347 -16.37 5.93 -5.32
C GLY A 347 -16.50 4.58 -6.05
N THR A 348 -16.74 4.63 -7.36
CA THR A 348 -17.01 3.44 -8.19
C THR A 348 -15.76 2.58 -8.33
N GLN A 349 -15.91 1.28 -8.08
CA GLN A 349 -14.88 0.26 -8.20
C GLN A 349 -13.62 0.57 -7.37
N PRO A 350 -13.69 0.53 -6.03
CA PRO A 350 -12.51 0.64 -5.18
C PRO A 350 -11.60 -0.57 -5.43
N VAL A 351 -10.30 -0.32 -5.67
CA VAL A 351 -9.30 -1.36 -6.01
C VAL A 351 -8.14 -1.40 -5.02
N ALA A 352 -7.97 -0.36 -4.23
CA ALA A 352 -6.93 -0.30 -3.21
C ALA A 352 -7.46 0.35 -1.93
N VAL A 353 -6.87 -0.01 -0.79
CA VAL A 353 -7.15 0.58 0.52
C VAL A 353 -5.83 0.84 1.24
N GLY A 354 -5.69 2.04 1.78
CA GLY A 354 -4.57 2.47 2.62
C GLY A 354 -5.07 3.00 3.95
N ILE A 355 -4.22 2.92 4.96
CA ILE A 355 -4.50 3.45 6.29
C ILE A 355 -3.32 4.31 6.76
N ASP A 356 -3.60 5.35 7.52
CA ASP A 356 -2.59 6.14 8.19
C ASP A 356 -1.69 5.27 9.08
N PRO A 357 -0.37 5.23 8.83
CA PRO A 357 0.51 4.29 9.50
C PRO A 357 0.85 4.64 10.95
N SER A 358 0.61 5.86 11.40
CA SER A 358 1.02 6.33 12.73
C SER A 358 -0.13 6.57 13.68
N LEU A 359 -1.10 7.37 13.27
CA LEU A 359 -2.22 7.77 14.13
C LEU A 359 -3.38 6.77 14.07
N ASN A 360 -3.46 6.00 12.97
CA ASN A 360 -4.54 5.03 12.75
C ASN A 360 -5.93 5.71 12.76
N GLU A 361 -5.99 6.94 12.26
CA GLU A 361 -7.21 7.77 12.31
C GLU A 361 -7.92 7.91 10.96
N TYR A 362 -7.24 7.58 9.86
CA TYR A 362 -7.78 7.76 8.51
C TYR A 362 -7.59 6.53 7.63
N VAL A 363 -8.63 6.23 6.84
CA VAL A 363 -8.65 5.16 5.85
C VAL A 363 -8.99 5.76 4.49
N TYR A 364 -8.28 5.32 3.45
CA TYR A 364 -8.40 5.85 2.08
C TYR A 364 -8.65 4.71 1.09
N THR A 365 -9.51 4.94 0.09
CA THR A 365 -9.72 3.99 -0.99
C THR A 365 -9.46 4.64 -2.35
N ALA A 366 -8.69 3.98 -3.21
CA ALA A 366 -8.53 4.38 -4.61
C ALA A 366 -9.66 3.74 -5.43
N ASN A 367 -10.45 4.57 -6.15
CA ASN A 367 -11.66 4.13 -6.85
C ASN A 367 -11.42 4.21 -8.35
N PHE A 368 -11.12 3.07 -8.97
CA PHE A 368 -10.61 2.96 -10.33
C PHE A 368 -11.53 3.59 -11.39
N LEU A 369 -12.80 3.19 -11.42
CA LEU A 369 -13.78 3.79 -12.35
C LEU A 369 -14.35 5.11 -11.85
N GLY A 370 -14.22 5.38 -10.56
CA GLY A 370 -14.66 6.65 -9.96
C GLY A 370 -13.71 7.81 -10.26
N ASN A 371 -12.46 7.56 -10.64
CA ASN A 371 -11.41 8.57 -10.83
C ASN A 371 -11.29 9.47 -9.59
N ASN A 372 -11.34 8.87 -8.43
CA ASN A 372 -11.31 9.62 -7.17
C ASN A 372 -10.79 8.76 -6.00
N VAL A 373 -10.54 9.42 -4.90
CA VAL A 373 -10.14 8.81 -3.62
C VAL A 373 -11.19 9.12 -2.58
N THR A 374 -11.68 8.09 -1.89
CA THR A 374 -12.55 8.29 -0.73
C THR A 374 -11.74 8.25 0.55
N GLY A 375 -11.83 9.27 1.37
CA GLY A 375 -11.22 9.33 2.70
C GLY A 375 -12.28 9.18 3.78
N PHE A 376 -11.93 8.45 4.83
CA PHE A 376 -12.75 8.25 6.01
C PHE A 376 -11.95 8.55 7.27
N LYS A 377 -12.59 9.15 8.26
CA LYS A 377 -12.05 9.21 9.63
C LYS A 377 -12.48 7.97 10.38
N LEU A 378 -11.52 7.26 10.96
CA LEU A 378 -11.70 6.03 11.73
C LEU A 378 -11.89 6.35 13.22
N SER A 379 -12.93 5.79 13.82
CA SER A 379 -13.04 5.68 15.27
C SER A 379 -12.23 4.47 15.75
N THR A 380 -11.09 4.70 16.37
CA THR A 380 -10.22 3.64 16.90
C THR A 380 -10.84 2.88 18.09
N THR A 381 -11.97 3.36 18.61
CA THR A 381 -12.68 2.75 19.73
C THR A 381 -13.61 1.65 19.27
N ASP A 382 -14.40 1.92 18.22
CA ASP A 382 -15.48 1.03 17.77
C ASP A 382 -15.39 0.68 16.27
N GLY A 383 -14.37 1.15 15.54
CA GLY A 383 -14.17 0.84 14.13
C GLY A 383 -15.12 1.52 13.16
N SER A 384 -16.01 2.40 13.64
CA SER A 384 -16.92 3.15 12.77
C SER A 384 -16.14 4.15 11.89
N LEU A 385 -16.67 4.40 10.68
CA LEU A 385 -16.08 5.34 9.72
C LEU A 385 -17.01 6.53 9.51
N LEU A 386 -16.43 7.71 9.46
CA LEU A 386 -17.10 8.94 9.02
C LEU A 386 -16.44 9.45 7.74
N ASN A 387 -17.23 9.83 6.75
CA ASN A 387 -16.67 10.45 5.54
C ASN A 387 -15.85 11.70 5.92
N SER A 388 -14.62 11.76 5.41
CA SER A 388 -13.81 12.97 5.48
C SER A 388 -14.51 14.12 4.75
N GLN A 389 -14.27 15.35 5.20
CA GLN A 389 -14.91 16.53 4.61
C GLN A 389 -14.61 16.63 3.11
N PHE A 390 -15.65 16.80 2.29
CA PHE A 390 -15.61 16.86 0.82
C PHE A 390 -15.08 15.59 0.15
N SER A 391 -15.16 14.44 0.83
CA SER A 391 -14.89 13.13 0.24
C SER A 391 -16.07 12.67 -0.64
N PRO A 392 -15.80 12.01 -1.80
CA PRO A 392 -14.50 11.69 -2.38
C PRO A 392 -13.81 12.91 -3.03
N SER A 393 -12.47 12.88 -3.05
CA SER A 393 -11.63 13.86 -3.73
C SER A 393 -11.25 13.37 -5.13
N ALA A 394 -11.27 14.26 -6.13
CA ALA A 394 -10.87 13.90 -7.49
C ALA A 394 -9.39 13.47 -7.52
N ALA A 395 -9.09 12.43 -8.28
CA ALA A 395 -7.77 11.98 -8.64
C ALA A 395 -7.67 11.87 -10.16
N ASN A 396 -6.48 11.63 -10.69
CA ASN A 396 -6.31 11.32 -12.10
C ASN A 396 -7.00 10.01 -12.48
N ALA A 397 -7.19 9.79 -13.78
CA ALA A 397 -8.02 8.70 -14.23
C ALA A 397 -7.41 7.32 -13.94
N ASN A 398 -8.27 6.43 -13.49
CA ASN A 398 -7.95 5.05 -13.13
C ASN A 398 -6.92 4.93 -11.99
N PRO A 399 -7.19 5.43 -10.79
CA PRO A 399 -6.34 5.21 -9.63
C PRO A 399 -6.26 3.71 -9.31
N THR A 400 -5.04 3.21 -9.10
CA THR A 400 -4.71 1.79 -8.96
C THR A 400 -4.19 1.41 -7.59
N ALA A 401 -3.51 2.34 -6.93
CA ALA A 401 -2.90 2.13 -5.62
C ALA A 401 -3.07 3.36 -4.74
N VAL A 402 -3.00 3.17 -3.42
CA VAL A 402 -3.03 4.23 -2.42
C VAL A 402 -2.12 3.87 -1.26
N ALA A 403 -1.23 4.81 -0.90
CA ALA A 403 -0.38 4.72 0.28
C ALA A 403 -0.46 6.01 1.09
N ALA A 404 -0.27 5.90 2.40
CA ALA A 404 -0.26 7.05 3.30
C ALA A 404 1.02 7.10 4.13
N ILE A 405 1.49 8.30 4.41
CA ILE A 405 2.55 8.57 5.39
C ILE A 405 2.07 9.61 6.39
N THR A 406 2.66 9.59 7.57
CA THR A 406 2.40 10.63 8.56
C THR A 406 3.26 11.86 8.31
N HIS A 407 2.66 13.03 8.31
CA HIS A 407 3.40 14.31 8.31
C HIS A 407 4.28 14.37 9.56
N ASN A 408 5.58 14.59 9.44
CA ASN A 408 6.61 14.46 10.49
C ASN A 408 6.94 13.00 10.91
N GLY A 409 6.40 11.99 10.30
CA GLY A 409 6.83 10.59 10.48
C GLY A 409 8.23 10.31 9.92
N GLN A 410 8.68 11.14 9.01
CA GLN A 410 10.07 11.19 8.55
C GLN A 410 10.93 11.68 9.71
N LYS A 411 11.56 10.77 10.41
CA LYS A 411 12.42 11.13 11.53
C LYS A 411 13.60 11.98 11.05
N LYS A 412 13.72 13.01 11.83
CA LYS A 412 14.88 13.84 12.08
C LYS A 412 16.19 13.06 12.16
#